data_72b1505d529a7d0cd00f87ddf9fe1742
#
_entry.id   72b1505d529a7d0cd00f87ddf9fe1742
#
_cell.length_a   1.000
_cell.length_b   1.000
_cell.length_c   1.000
_cell.angle_alpha   90.00
_cell.angle_beta   90.00
_cell.angle_gamma   90.00
#
_symmetry.space_group_name_H-M   'P 1'
#
loop_
_entity.id
_entity.type
_entity.pdbx_description
1 polymer ?
#
loop_
_entity_poly.entity_id
_entity_poly.type
_entity_poly.pdbx_seq_one_letter_code
_entity_poly.pdbx_strand_id
1 'polypeptide(L)'
;MKKTILLSMLLITLISSCTNQPAQVATDGPSFHEVITTRRSIRKYDATKTISEAEVRQLLTLTQEAPSWANTQSTKYYVALSPEKIEAVQGMIGDFNKRNVQGAPVLMVSTYERGKSGFFNGKATNEIGEGWGAHDNGLSNAFLVLAARSMGFDTLIMGMRDSDALRTLFGIPDTETVMAVIALGYRAAEPNRPKRRPLDEIVSFY
;
A
#
# COMPACT_ATOMS: atom_id res chain seq x y z
N MET A 1 70.97 -50.90 -23.89
CA MET A 1 70.51 -50.05 -22.79
C MET A 1 69.26 -49.27 -23.31
N LYS A 2 68.05 -49.77 -22.98
CA LYS A 2 66.78 -49.14 -23.45
C LYS A 2 66.25 -48.32 -22.26
N LYS A 3 66.12 -47.01 -22.43
CA LYS A 3 65.48 -46.09 -21.47
C LYS A 3 63.98 -46.07 -21.72
N THR A 4 63.23 -46.53 -20.80
CA THR A 4 61.75 -46.48 -20.81
C THR A 4 61.35 -45.15 -20.17
N ILE A 5 60.66 -44.30 -20.96
CA ILE A 5 60.07 -43.05 -20.49
C ILE A 5 58.64 -43.35 -20.03
N LEU A 6 58.38 -43.19 -18.74
CA LEU A 6 57.06 -43.32 -18.13
C LEU A 6 56.29 -41.99 -18.30
N LEU A 7 55.24 -41.96 -19.09
CA LEU A 7 54.40 -40.81 -19.33
C LEU A 7 53.25 -40.85 -18.30
N SER A 8 53.32 -39.98 -17.28
CA SER A 8 52.26 -39.82 -16.28
C SER A 8 51.15 -38.97 -16.88
N MET A 9 50.00 -39.62 -17.12
CA MET A 9 48.78 -38.91 -17.56
C MET A 9 48.05 -38.37 -16.31
N LEU A 10 48.09 -37.05 -16.11
CA LEU A 10 47.37 -36.35 -15.05
C LEU A 10 45.92 -36.15 -15.50
N LEU A 11 45.02 -36.95 -14.90
CA LEU A 11 43.57 -36.87 -15.17
C LEU A 11 42.99 -35.72 -14.31
N ILE A 12 42.77 -34.57 -14.93
CA ILE A 12 42.06 -33.43 -14.29
C ILE A 12 40.57 -33.70 -14.38
N THR A 13 39.94 -34.16 -13.30
CA THR A 13 38.50 -34.24 -13.14
C THR A 13 37.92 -32.85 -12.89
N LEU A 14 37.31 -32.25 -13.91
CA LEU A 14 36.46 -31.07 -13.77
C LEU A 14 35.20 -31.43 -12.97
N ILE A 15 35.20 -31.07 -11.68
CA ILE A 15 34.00 -31.10 -10.86
C ILE A 15 33.14 -29.91 -11.30
N SER A 16 32.15 -30.17 -12.18
CA SER A 16 31.10 -29.20 -12.53
C SER A 16 30.20 -29.04 -11.32
N SER A 17 30.43 -28.01 -10.52
CA SER A 17 29.55 -27.66 -9.41
C SER A 17 28.26 -27.09 -10.00
N CYS A 18 27.22 -27.95 -10.16
CA CYS A 18 25.86 -27.48 -10.42
C CYS A 18 25.36 -26.76 -9.16
N THR A 19 25.51 -25.45 -9.12
CA THR A 19 24.77 -24.63 -8.14
C THR A 19 23.30 -24.66 -8.57
N ASN A 20 22.49 -25.49 -7.89
CA ASN A 20 21.05 -25.41 -7.95
C ASN A 20 20.63 -24.06 -7.34
N GLN A 21 20.67 -22.98 -8.10
CA GLN A 21 19.87 -21.81 -7.76
C GLN A 21 18.40 -22.23 -7.89
N PRO A 22 17.58 -22.03 -6.86
CA PRO A 22 16.15 -22.25 -7.01
C PRO A 22 15.67 -21.37 -8.15
N ALA A 23 14.95 -21.99 -9.10
CA ALA A 23 14.35 -21.28 -10.22
C ALA A 23 13.53 -20.11 -9.63
N GLN A 24 13.90 -18.87 -9.96
CA GLN A 24 13.06 -17.72 -9.65
C GLN A 24 11.73 -17.95 -10.37
N VAL A 25 10.67 -18.17 -9.60
CA VAL A 25 9.31 -18.17 -10.12
C VAL A 25 9.12 -16.77 -10.72
N ALA A 26 9.00 -16.69 -12.04
CA ALA A 26 8.66 -15.44 -12.71
C ALA A 26 7.28 -15.02 -12.20
N THR A 27 7.24 -14.02 -11.34
CA THR A 27 6.00 -13.38 -10.93
C THR A 27 5.61 -12.43 -12.05
N ASP A 28 4.41 -12.59 -12.63
CA ASP A 28 3.89 -11.77 -13.75
C ASP A 28 3.63 -10.29 -13.38
N GLY A 29 4.23 -9.77 -12.32
CA GLY A 29 4.05 -8.43 -11.81
C GLY A 29 5.36 -7.71 -11.48
N PRO A 30 5.31 -6.40 -11.16
CA PRO A 30 6.48 -5.64 -10.78
C PRO A 30 7.10 -6.20 -9.50
N SER A 31 8.43 -6.21 -9.40
CA SER A 31 9.14 -6.61 -8.18
C SER A 31 8.77 -5.69 -7.01
N PHE A 32 8.92 -6.17 -5.79
CA PHE A 32 8.67 -5.36 -4.58
C PHE A 32 9.51 -4.06 -4.58
N HIS A 33 10.73 -4.13 -5.06
CA HIS A 33 11.60 -2.95 -5.22
C HIS A 33 11.00 -1.93 -6.19
N GLU A 34 10.49 -2.38 -7.34
CA GLU A 34 9.83 -1.50 -8.33
C GLU A 34 8.56 -0.89 -7.76
N VAL A 35 7.74 -1.66 -7.05
CA VAL A 35 6.52 -1.14 -6.38
C VAL A 35 6.88 0.01 -5.46
N ILE A 36 7.82 -0.17 -4.53
CA ILE A 36 8.25 0.87 -3.57
C ILE A 36 8.83 2.10 -4.29
N THR A 37 9.69 1.88 -5.28
CA THR A 37 10.43 2.96 -5.93
C THR A 37 9.62 3.72 -6.97
N THR A 38 8.52 3.13 -7.50
CA THR A 38 7.65 3.73 -8.53
C THR A 38 6.30 4.21 -8.02
N ARG A 39 5.87 3.78 -6.81
CA ARG A 39 4.63 4.29 -6.20
C ARG A 39 4.72 5.80 -5.98
N ARG A 40 3.67 6.51 -6.38
CA ARG A 40 3.54 7.97 -6.20
C ARG A 40 2.12 8.33 -5.74
N SER A 41 1.98 9.51 -5.15
CA SER A 41 0.67 10.14 -4.96
C SER A 41 0.22 10.76 -6.28
N ILE A 42 -0.79 10.17 -6.91
CA ILE A 42 -1.26 10.54 -8.25
C ILE A 42 -2.37 11.59 -8.15
N ARG A 43 -2.31 12.60 -8.99
CA ARG A 43 -3.25 13.73 -9.02
C ARG A 43 -3.83 14.00 -10.42
N LYS A 44 -3.68 13.03 -11.33
CA LYS A 44 -4.30 13.00 -12.65
C LYS A 44 -4.62 11.55 -13.00
N TYR A 45 -5.88 11.25 -13.16
CA TYR A 45 -6.37 9.91 -13.45
C TYR A 45 -6.89 9.79 -14.87
N ASP A 46 -6.74 8.61 -15.45
CA ASP A 46 -7.29 8.26 -16.76
C ASP A 46 -8.78 7.92 -16.59
N ALA A 47 -9.64 8.88 -16.94
CA ALA A 47 -11.09 8.75 -16.82
C ALA A 47 -11.71 7.72 -17.80
N THR A 48 -10.93 7.19 -18.75
CA THR A 48 -11.41 6.16 -19.68
C THR A 48 -11.33 4.75 -19.09
N LYS A 49 -10.62 4.59 -17.97
CA LYS A 49 -10.40 3.30 -17.30
C LYS A 49 -11.29 3.17 -16.07
N THR A 50 -11.82 1.99 -15.89
CA THR A 50 -12.66 1.62 -14.74
C THR A 50 -11.95 0.59 -13.88
N ILE A 51 -12.38 0.45 -12.64
CA ILE A 51 -11.96 -0.59 -11.70
C ILE A 51 -13.23 -1.26 -11.18
N SER A 52 -13.31 -2.57 -11.30
CA SER A 52 -14.45 -3.37 -10.87
C SER A 52 -14.45 -3.57 -9.35
N GLU A 53 -15.60 -3.90 -8.78
CA GLU A 53 -15.71 -4.30 -7.37
C GLU A 53 -14.82 -5.51 -7.06
N ALA A 54 -14.70 -6.47 -7.99
CA ALA A 54 -13.85 -7.65 -7.83
C ALA A 54 -12.37 -7.28 -7.66
N GLU A 55 -11.87 -6.32 -8.45
CA GLU A 55 -10.50 -5.81 -8.34
C GLU A 55 -10.29 -5.05 -7.02
N VAL A 56 -11.27 -4.26 -6.58
CA VAL A 56 -11.22 -3.59 -5.27
C VAL A 56 -11.21 -4.62 -4.14
N ARG A 57 -11.99 -5.67 -4.22
CA ARG A 57 -11.97 -6.78 -3.23
C ARG A 57 -10.62 -7.48 -3.19
N GLN A 58 -10.03 -7.77 -4.34
CA GLN A 58 -8.69 -8.34 -4.41
C GLN A 58 -7.64 -7.42 -3.77
N LEU A 59 -7.69 -6.13 -4.06
CA LEU A 59 -6.83 -5.12 -3.42
C LEU A 59 -6.99 -5.11 -1.90
N LEU A 60 -8.22 -5.09 -1.41
CA LEU A 60 -8.50 -5.05 0.03
C LEU A 60 -8.13 -6.36 0.73
N THR A 61 -8.21 -7.51 0.05
CA THR A 61 -7.68 -8.80 0.57
C THR A 61 -6.17 -8.72 0.82
N LEU A 62 -5.40 -8.15 -0.11
CA LEU A 62 -3.96 -7.92 0.11
C LEU A 62 -3.71 -6.89 1.22
N THR A 63 -4.59 -5.91 1.36
CA THR A 63 -4.49 -4.87 2.40
C THR A 63 -4.71 -5.44 3.80
N GLN A 64 -5.50 -6.51 3.96
CA GLN A 64 -5.74 -7.19 5.24
C GLN A 64 -4.48 -7.82 5.84
N GLU A 65 -3.44 -8.07 5.05
CA GLU A 65 -2.14 -8.60 5.53
C GLU A 65 -1.33 -7.55 6.32
N ALA A 66 -1.82 -6.32 6.44
CA ALA A 66 -1.18 -5.29 7.25
C ALA A 66 -1.19 -5.66 8.73
N PRO A 67 -0.04 -5.54 9.44
CA PRO A 67 -0.01 -5.77 10.88
C PRO A 67 -0.80 -4.69 11.62
N SER A 68 -1.30 -5.05 12.81
CA SER A 68 -1.95 -4.12 13.72
C SER A 68 -1.57 -4.43 15.17
N TRP A 69 -1.76 -3.46 16.06
CA TRP A 69 -1.51 -3.64 17.50
C TRP A 69 -2.30 -4.85 18.02
N ALA A 70 -1.61 -5.82 18.62
CA ALA A 70 -2.20 -7.08 19.11
C ALA A 70 -3.18 -7.75 18.13
N ASN A 71 -2.97 -7.57 16.81
CA ASN A 71 -3.84 -8.06 15.75
C ASN A 71 -5.32 -7.63 15.88
N THR A 72 -5.56 -6.39 16.33
CA THR A 72 -6.92 -5.87 16.52
C THR A 72 -7.68 -5.62 15.22
N GLN A 73 -6.96 -5.43 14.10
CA GLN A 73 -7.53 -5.24 12.76
C GLN A 73 -8.61 -4.15 12.75
N SER A 74 -8.35 -3.03 13.45
CA SER A 74 -9.33 -1.96 13.70
C SER A 74 -9.64 -1.09 12.49
N THR A 75 -8.82 -1.18 11.40
CA THR A 75 -9.01 -0.38 10.19
C THR A 75 -10.18 -0.90 9.35
N LYS A 76 -10.99 0.03 8.80
CA LYS A 76 -12.10 -0.26 7.89
C LYS A 76 -12.05 0.65 6.66
N TYR A 77 -12.71 0.22 5.59
CA TYR A 77 -12.83 0.95 4.34
C TYR A 77 -14.28 1.02 3.87
N TYR A 78 -14.73 2.22 3.48
CA TYR A 78 -16.02 2.48 2.86
C TYR A 78 -15.77 2.92 1.43
N VAL A 79 -16.29 2.18 0.47
CA VAL A 79 -15.91 2.30 -0.95
C VAL A 79 -17.03 2.93 -1.77
N ALA A 80 -16.72 4.01 -2.45
CA ALA A 80 -17.57 4.63 -3.47
C ALA A 80 -17.16 4.10 -4.85
N LEU A 81 -18.07 3.39 -5.53
CA LEU A 81 -17.91 2.85 -6.88
C LEU A 81 -18.91 3.46 -7.86
N SER A 82 -20.13 3.82 -7.41
CA SER A 82 -21.08 4.45 -8.31
C SER A 82 -20.71 5.92 -8.57
N PRO A 83 -21.02 6.44 -9.78
CA PRO A 83 -20.74 7.84 -10.12
C PRO A 83 -21.33 8.81 -9.10
N GLU A 84 -22.54 8.57 -8.60
CA GLU A 84 -23.23 9.42 -7.64
C GLU A 84 -22.51 9.46 -6.28
N LYS A 85 -22.01 8.30 -5.81
CA LYS A 85 -21.23 8.21 -4.56
C LYS A 85 -19.86 8.87 -4.70
N ILE A 86 -19.20 8.69 -5.85
CA ILE A 86 -17.92 9.35 -6.16
C ILE A 86 -18.09 10.85 -6.16
N GLU A 87 -19.09 11.38 -6.84
CA GLU A 87 -19.39 12.82 -6.89
C GLU A 87 -19.70 13.38 -5.49
N ALA A 88 -20.49 12.67 -4.70
CA ALA A 88 -20.79 13.06 -3.32
C ALA A 88 -19.50 13.15 -2.48
N VAL A 89 -18.63 12.15 -2.52
CA VAL A 89 -17.34 12.17 -1.80
C VAL A 89 -16.44 13.30 -2.30
N GLN A 90 -16.43 13.59 -3.61
CA GLN A 90 -15.65 14.71 -4.16
C GLN A 90 -16.11 16.07 -3.59
N GLY A 91 -17.38 16.22 -3.24
CA GLY A 91 -17.90 17.41 -2.56
C GLY A 91 -17.43 17.57 -1.11
N MET A 92 -16.87 16.49 -0.49
CA MET A 92 -16.50 16.44 0.92
C MET A 92 -14.99 16.47 1.20
N ILE A 93 -14.15 16.67 0.16
CA ILE A 93 -12.68 16.64 0.28
C ILE A 93 -11.98 17.98 -0.01
N GLY A 94 -12.77 19.03 -0.17
CA GLY A 94 -12.31 20.38 -0.52
C GLY A 94 -11.87 20.54 -1.98
N ASP A 95 -11.95 21.74 -2.51
CA ASP A 95 -11.77 22.03 -3.93
C ASP A 95 -10.43 21.62 -4.51
N PHE A 96 -9.35 21.76 -3.73
CA PHE A 96 -8.02 21.35 -4.17
C PHE A 96 -7.96 19.84 -4.42
N ASN A 97 -8.44 19.04 -3.46
CA ASN A 97 -8.47 17.58 -3.60
C ASN A 97 -9.49 17.14 -4.65
N LYS A 98 -10.64 17.80 -4.75
CA LYS A 98 -11.64 17.54 -5.79
C LYS A 98 -11.02 17.62 -7.19
N ARG A 99 -10.19 18.64 -7.47
CA ARG A 99 -9.47 18.76 -8.75
C ARG A 99 -8.46 17.63 -8.96
N ASN A 100 -7.78 17.20 -7.89
CA ASN A 100 -6.75 16.15 -7.97
C ASN A 100 -7.29 14.75 -8.25
N VAL A 101 -8.58 14.50 -7.97
CA VAL A 101 -9.20 13.17 -8.10
C VAL A 101 -10.15 13.07 -9.30
N GLN A 102 -10.19 14.08 -10.15
CA GLN A 102 -11.00 14.01 -11.37
C GLN A 102 -10.56 12.81 -12.22
N GLY A 103 -11.52 12.00 -12.67
CA GLY A 103 -11.28 10.78 -13.43
C GLY A 103 -10.89 9.55 -12.59
N ALA A 104 -10.76 9.67 -11.27
CA ALA A 104 -10.53 8.49 -10.42
C ALA A 104 -11.83 7.64 -10.37
N PRO A 105 -11.78 6.35 -10.77
CA PRO A 105 -12.97 5.48 -10.80
C PRO A 105 -13.41 4.98 -9.43
N VAL A 106 -12.59 5.16 -8.38
CA VAL A 106 -12.90 4.71 -7.01
C VAL A 106 -12.43 5.74 -6.00
N LEU A 107 -13.28 6.05 -5.01
CA LEU A 107 -12.91 6.77 -3.80
C LEU A 107 -13.22 5.91 -2.57
N MET A 108 -12.28 5.81 -1.63
CA MET A 108 -12.45 5.03 -0.40
C MET A 108 -12.25 5.92 0.81
N VAL A 109 -13.09 5.77 1.82
CA VAL A 109 -12.89 6.39 3.14
C VAL A 109 -12.24 5.35 4.04
N SER A 110 -11.07 5.67 4.60
CA SER A 110 -10.42 4.82 5.60
C SER A 110 -10.73 5.32 7.00
N THR A 111 -11.08 4.39 7.88
CA THR A 111 -11.42 4.63 9.29
C THR A 111 -10.69 3.66 10.18
N TYR A 112 -10.72 3.89 11.50
CA TYR A 112 -10.38 2.89 12.50
C TYR A 112 -11.37 2.92 13.65
N GLU A 113 -11.63 1.76 14.26
CA GLU A 113 -12.43 1.63 15.48
C GLU A 113 -11.65 2.16 16.68
N ARG A 114 -12.24 3.12 17.41
CA ARG A 114 -11.66 3.68 18.64
C ARG A 114 -11.67 2.67 19.76
N GLY A 115 -10.73 2.81 20.69
CA GLY A 115 -10.63 1.97 21.88
C GLY A 115 -10.21 0.52 21.62
N LYS A 116 -9.73 0.21 20.39
CA LYS A 116 -9.22 -1.12 20.02
C LYS A 116 -7.69 -1.18 20.11
N SER A 117 -7.01 -0.59 19.15
CA SER A 117 -5.54 -0.57 19.12
C SER A 117 -5.00 0.33 20.22
N GLY A 118 -4.04 -0.19 21.00
CA GLY A 118 -3.46 0.50 22.16
C GLY A 118 -4.25 0.39 23.44
N PHE A 119 -5.34 -0.40 23.46
CA PHE A 119 -6.18 -0.57 24.66
C PHE A 119 -6.23 -2.04 25.11
N PHE A 120 -6.26 -2.23 26.43
CA PHE A 120 -6.50 -3.52 27.04
C PHE A 120 -7.53 -3.36 28.17
N ASN A 121 -8.60 -4.16 28.14
CA ASN A 121 -9.74 -4.05 29.05
C ASN A 121 -10.30 -2.61 29.15
N GLY A 122 -10.42 -1.92 28.01
CA GLY A 122 -10.95 -0.57 27.92
C GLY A 122 -10.02 0.54 28.45
N LYS A 123 -8.77 0.22 28.80
CA LYS A 123 -7.78 1.19 29.28
C LYS A 123 -6.63 1.32 28.29
N ALA A 124 -6.18 2.56 28.07
CA ALA A 124 -4.97 2.79 27.27
C ALA A 124 -3.76 2.12 27.93
N THR A 125 -2.95 1.42 27.11
CA THR A 125 -1.77 0.67 27.58
C THR A 125 -0.55 1.57 27.79
N ASN A 126 -0.54 2.74 27.18
CA ASN A 126 0.49 3.78 27.31
C ASN A 126 -0.07 5.14 26.90
N GLU A 127 0.79 6.17 26.94
CA GLU A 127 0.48 7.59 26.66
C GLU A 127 0.01 7.86 25.22
N ILE A 128 0.28 6.94 24.27
CA ILE A 128 -0.13 7.09 22.86
C ILE A 128 -1.66 6.90 22.72
N GLY A 129 -2.27 6.02 23.52
CA GLY A 129 -3.71 5.81 23.52
C GLY A 129 -4.30 5.57 22.12
N GLU A 130 -5.25 6.42 21.72
CA GLU A 130 -5.89 6.38 20.39
C GLU A 130 -4.91 6.56 19.20
N GLY A 131 -3.71 7.07 19.46
CA GLY A 131 -2.67 7.17 18.44
C GLY A 131 -2.28 5.82 17.84
N TRP A 132 -2.46 4.70 18.58
CA TRP A 132 -2.24 3.36 18.04
C TRP A 132 -3.25 2.99 16.95
N GLY A 133 -4.51 3.43 17.06
CA GLY A 133 -5.49 3.25 15.99
C GLY A 133 -5.10 4.00 14.72
N ALA A 134 -4.62 5.24 14.87
CA ALA A 134 -4.11 6.02 13.74
C ALA A 134 -2.84 5.40 13.12
N HIS A 135 -1.93 4.88 13.96
CA HIS A 135 -0.74 4.15 13.52
C HIS A 135 -1.11 2.92 12.67
N ASP A 136 -2.00 2.06 13.17
CA ASP A 136 -2.43 0.86 12.47
C ASP A 136 -3.17 1.18 11.17
N ASN A 137 -3.99 2.24 11.16
CA ASN A 137 -4.61 2.73 9.92
C ASN A 137 -3.56 3.19 8.91
N GLY A 138 -2.48 3.83 9.37
CA GLY A 138 -1.35 4.20 8.53
C GLY A 138 -0.64 2.99 7.92
N LEU A 139 -0.43 1.92 8.70
CA LEU A 139 0.13 0.64 8.21
C LEU A 139 -0.78 0.00 7.16
N SER A 140 -2.09 -0.09 7.45
CA SER A 140 -3.06 -0.65 6.51
C SER A 140 -3.10 0.16 5.20
N ASN A 141 -3.12 1.50 5.28
CA ASN A 141 -3.07 2.36 4.10
C ASN A 141 -1.73 2.23 3.34
N ALA A 142 -0.61 1.95 4.02
CA ALA A 142 0.67 1.66 3.36
C ALA A 142 0.60 0.36 2.55
N PHE A 143 0.03 -0.71 3.12
CA PHE A 143 -0.21 -1.96 2.40
C PHE A 143 -1.13 -1.73 1.20
N LEU A 144 -2.24 -1.01 1.38
CA LEU A 144 -3.16 -0.67 0.30
C LEU A 144 -2.47 0.02 -0.88
N VAL A 145 -1.65 1.04 -0.64
CA VAL A 145 -1.00 1.79 -1.74
C VAL A 145 0.10 0.99 -2.43
N LEU A 146 0.75 0.06 -1.72
CA LEU A 146 1.73 -0.84 -2.31
C LEU A 146 1.05 -1.94 -3.12
N ALA A 147 0.00 -2.57 -2.58
CA ALA A 147 -0.80 -3.56 -3.28
C ALA A 147 -1.48 -2.96 -4.53
N ALA A 148 -2.05 -1.75 -4.43
CA ALA A 148 -2.59 -1.06 -5.60
C ALA A 148 -1.53 -0.91 -6.69
N ARG A 149 -0.30 -0.48 -6.33
CA ARG A 149 0.79 -0.32 -7.30
C ARG A 149 1.23 -1.64 -7.92
N SER A 150 1.26 -2.73 -7.16
CA SER A 150 1.59 -4.06 -7.69
C SER A 150 0.54 -4.58 -8.68
N MET A 151 -0.72 -4.17 -8.51
CA MET A 151 -1.84 -4.48 -9.41
C MET A 151 -1.94 -3.50 -10.62
N GLY A 152 -1.01 -2.55 -10.75
CA GLY A 152 -1.02 -1.55 -11.83
C GLY A 152 -1.90 -0.33 -11.57
N PHE A 153 -2.50 -0.22 -10.37
CA PHE A 153 -3.27 0.94 -9.94
C PHE A 153 -2.38 1.98 -9.26
N ASP A 154 -2.94 3.16 -9.09
CA ASP A 154 -2.32 4.28 -8.41
C ASP A 154 -3.28 4.94 -7.42
N THR A 155 -2.71 5.60 -6.42
CA THR A 155 -3.51 6.14 -5.30
C THR A 155 -3.12 7.56 -4.94
N LEU A 156 -4.05 8.26 -4.24
CA LEU A 156 -3.82 9.50 -3.52
C LEU A 156 -4.51 9.43 -2.16
N ILE A 157 -3.75 9.54 -1.07
CA ILE A 157 -4.31 9.67 0.29
C ILE A 157 -4.50 11.15 0.59
N MET A 158 -5.70 11.51 1.05
CA MET A 158 -6.10 12.89 1.34
C MET A 158 -6.62 13.00 2.77
N GLY A 159 -5.97 13.83 3.58
CA GLY A 159 -6.38 14.09 4.96
C GLY A 159 -7.44 15.19 5.09
N MET A 160 -7.51 16.13 4.15
CA MET A 160 -8.54 17.18 4.15
C MET A 160 -9.88 16.60 3.69
N ARG A 161 -10.85 16.57 4.57
CA ARG A 161 -12.19 16.00 4.35
C ARG A 161 -13.19 16.53 5.37
N ASP A 162 -14.46 16.47 5.03
CA ASP A 162 -15.59 16.65 5.94
C ASP A 162 -15.97 15.29 6.55
N SER A 163 -15.57 15.06 7.79
CA SER A 163 -15.79 13.77 8.46
C SER A 163 -17.27 13.50 8.76
N ASP A 164 -18.04 14.53 9.08
CA ASP A 164 -19.46 14.37 9.48
C ASP A 164 -20.32 14.10 8.25
N ALA A 165 -20.03 14.79 7.14
CA ALA A 165 -20.68 14.50 5.87
C ALA A 165 -20.37 13.08 5.37
N LEU A 166 -19.12 12.62 5.46
CA LEU A 166 -18.73 11.25 5.10
C LEU A 166 -19.40 10.20 6.00
N ARG A 167 -19.52 10.48 7.32
CA ARG A 167 -20.26 9.61 8.25
C ARG A 167 -21.69 9.43 7.78
N THR A 168 -22.37 10.53 7.50
CA THR A 168 -23.77 10.52 7.05
C THR A 168 -23.91 9.76 5.73
N LEU A 169 -23.01 9.99 4.75
CA LEU A 169 -23.07 9.37 3.42
C LEU A 169 -22.93 7.85 3.46
N PHE A 170 -22.06 7.32 4.34
CA PHE A 170 -21.75 5.90 4.41
C PHE A 170 -22.31 5.17 5.63
N GLY A 171 -22.99 5.86 6.55
CA GLY A 171 -23.47 5.29 7.81
C GLY A 171 -22.31 4.85 8.71
N ILE A 172 -21.20 5.63 8.74
CA ILE A 172 -20.03 5.29 9.56
C ILE A 172 -20.36 5.50 11.03
N PRO A 173 -20.20 4.47 11.89
CA PRO A 173 -20.51 4.58 13.31
C PRO A 173 -19.68 5.65 14.03
N ASP A 174 -20.25 6.26 15.06
CA ASP A 174 -19.55 7.22 15.93
C ASP A 174 -18.35 6.60 16.69
N THR A 175 -18.30 5.28 16.77
CA THR A 175 -17.19 4.54 17.35
C THR A 175 -15.95 4.51 16.45
N GLU A 176 -16.05 4.97 15.21
CA GLU A 176 -14.93 5.00 14.28
C GLU A 176 -14.40 6.43 14.09
N THR A 177 -13.09 6.54 13.88
CA THR A 177 -12.46 7.79 13.47
C THR A 177 -12.25 7.78 11.95
N VAL A 178 -12.80 8.76 11.26
CA VAL A 178 -12.53 8.96 9.82
C VAL A 178 -11.12 9.51 9.66
N MET A 179 -10.22 8.78 8.98
CA MET A 179 -8.81 9.16 8.85
C MET A 179 -8.49 9.87 7.54
N ALA A 180 -8.88 9.29 6.43
CA ALA A 180 -8.54 9.80 5.11
C ALA A 180 -9.56 9.40 4.05
N VAL A 181 -9.57 10.12 2.93
CA VAL A 181 -10.15 9.66 1.67
C VAL A 181 -9.00 9.26 0.75
N ILE A 182 -9.13 8.11 0.11
CA ILE A 182 -8.13 7.53 -0.79
C ILE A 182 -8.74 7.41 -2.17
N ALA A 183 -8.14 8.08 -3.16
CA ALA A 183 -8.48 7.85 -4.55
C ALA A 183 -7.69 6.68 -5.10
N LEU A 184 -8.34 5.85 -5.91
CA LEU A 184 -7.75 4.70 -6.62
C LEU A 184 -8.12 4.81 -8.10
N GLY A 185 -7.15 4.57 -8.99
CA GLY A 185 -7.34 4.64 -10.43
C GLY A 185 -6.05 4.38 -11.19
N TYR A 186 -6.04 4.71 -12.46
CA TYR A 186 -4.86 4.62 -13.32
C TYR A 186 -4.28 6.02 -13.54
N ARG A 187 -2.96 6.17 -13.46
CA ARG A 187 -2.32 7.46 -13.73
C ARG A 187 -2.50 7.87 -15.19
N ALA A 188 -2.87 9.13 -15.44
CA ALA A 188 -2.90 9.72 -16.78
C ALA A 188 -1.58 10.38 -17.18
N ALA A 189 -0.66 10.58 -16.21
CA ALA A 189 0.66 11.15 -16.45
C ALA A 189 1.65 10.66 -15.39
N GLU A 190 2.93 10.54 -15.77
CA GLU A 190 3.99 10.18 -14.84
C GLU A 190 4.33 11.38 -13.93
N PRO A 191 4.22 11.25 -12.61
CA PRO A 191 4.51 12.34 -11.69
C PRO A 191 6.01 12.45 -11.41
N ASN A 192 6.47 13.64 -11.08
CA ASN A 192 7.82 13.84 -10.58
C ASN A 192 8.05 13.05 -9.27
N ARG A 193 9.28 12.55 -9.09
CA ARG A 193 9.70 11.93 -7.83
C ARG A 193 10.13 13.01 -6.84
N PRO A 194 9.43 13.22 -5.72
CA PRO A 194 9.87 14.15 -4.68
C PRO A 194 11.19 13.69 -4.08
N LYS A 195 12.08 14.64 -3.74
CA LYS A 195 13.30 14.34 -2.98
C LYS A 195 12.95 13.69 -1.64
N ARG A 196 13.83 12.83 -1.16
CA ARG A 196 13.78 12.29 0.19
C ARG A 196 14.85 12.99 1.03
N ARG A 197 14.64 13.06 2.33
CA ARG A 197 15.69 13.49 3.26
C ARG A 197 16.89 12.55 3.14
N PRO A 198 18.12 13.03 3.35
CA PRO A 198 19.27 12.17 3.54
C PRO A 198 19.04 11.15 4.65
N LEU A 199 19.58 9.94 4.49
CA LEU A 199 19.38 8.88 5.47
C LEU A 199 19.86 9.27 6.87
N ASP A 200 21.00 9.96 6.94
CA ASP A 200 21.63 10.40 8.19
C ASP A 200 20.79 11.42 9.01
N GLU A 201 19.78 12.04 8.37
CA GLU A 201 18.83 12.91 9.09
C GLU A 201 17.72 12.13 9.82
N ILE A 202 17.54 10.85 9.52
CA ILE A 202 16.43 10.04 10.02
C ILE A 202 16.86 8.76 10.72
N VAL A 203 18.18 8.45 10.73
CA VAL A 203 18.77 7.26 11.35
C VAL A 203 19.93 7.64 12.23
N SER A 204 20.01 7.04 13.42
CA SER A 204 21.17 7.11 14.30
C SER A 204 21.61 5.68 14.63
N PHE A 205 22.92 5.40 14.52
CA PHE A 205 23.54 4.13 14.91
C PHE A 205 24.29 4.34 16.22
N TYR A 206 24.17 3.40 17.17
CA TYR A 206 24.82 3.45 18.49
C TYR A 206 25.63 2.19 18.74
#